data_57a7b2dcdb553832911b3da3d0e407c5
#
_entry.id   57a7b2dcdb553832911b3da3d0e407c5
#
_cell.length_a   1.000
_cell.length_b   1.000
_cell.length_c   1.000
_cell.angle_alpha   90.00
_cell.angle_beta   90.00
_cell.angle_gamma   90.00
#
_symmetry.space_group_name_H-M   'P 1'
#
loop_
_entity.id
_entity.type
_entity.pdbx_description
1 polymer ?
#
loop_
_entity_poly.entity_id
_entity_poly.type
_entity_poly.pdbx_seq_one_letter_code
_entity_poly.pdbx_strand_id
1 'polypeptide(L)'
;NITGRELLMHESGLPSTLLFYQEAIDEESYTGTLFKARPDARHSARIGRQTWANPKFRFRQGLTSKVLTPEYTMQVSDSLWLNRSFKQEYLQKIVDTPLRDKRYRYSCVGFILLQQLVEARTGMSMDEYLAKEFYTPMGLERTGYLPLRFLKKEDIVPSSTDPFLRKTTLQGFVHDESAAFQGGVSGNAGLFSTAGEVA
;
A
#
# COMPACT_ATOMS: atom_id res chain seq x y z
N ASN A 1 -22.13 8.09 -10.06
CA ASN A 1 -21.23 7.39 -10.97
C ASN A 1 -19.90 8.14 -11.09
N ILE A 2 -18.80 7.41 -11.15
CA ILE A 2 -17.45 7.95 -11.39
C ILE A 2 -16.99 7.46 -12.78
N THR A 3 -16.34 8.33 -13.53
CA THR A 3 -15.74 7.99 -14.83
C THR A 3 -14.21 7.82 -14.70
N GLY A 4 -13.58 7.09 -15.62
CA GLY A 4 -12.12 6.96 -15.67
C GLY A 4 -11.41 8.31 -15.84
N ARG A 5 -12.03 9.26 -16.59
CA ARG A 5 -11.51 10.63 -16.72
C ARG A 5 -11.48 11.36 -15.37
N GLU A 6 -12.54 11.29 -14.59
CA GLU A 6 -12.61 11.91 -13.25
C GLU A 6 -11.60 11.33 -12.27
N LEU A 7 -11.30 10.01 -12.38
CA LEU A 7 -10.24 9.39 -11.60
C LEU A 7 -8.86 9.95 -11.99
N LEU A 8 -8.54 9.98 -13.28
CA LEU A 8 -7.27 10.50 -13.80
C LEU A 8 -7.06 11.98 -13.48
N MET A 9 -8.14 12.78 -13.52
CA MET A 9 -8.10 14.22 -13.24
C MET A 9 -8.23 14.56 -11.77
N HIS A 10 -8.33 13.58 -10.88
CA HIS A 10 -8.58 13.78 -9.44
C HIS A 10 -9.88 14.55 -9.13
N GLU A 11 -10.91 14.38 -9.96
CA GLU A 11 -12.22 15.08 -9.86
C GLU A 11 -13.36 14.13 -9.48
N SER A 12 -13.06 12.93 -9.02
CA SER A 12 -14.04 11.87 -8.75
C SER A 12 -14.91 12.09 -7.51
N GLY A 13 -14.54 13.01 -6.61
CA GLY A 13 -15.17 13.17 -5.31
C GLY A 13 -14.68 12.19 -4.23
N LEU A 14 -13.76 11.28 -4.58
CA LEU A 14 -13.13 10.39 -3.61
C LEU A 14 -12.24 11.15 -2.62
N PRO A 15 -12.03 10.63 -1.40
CA PRO A 15 -11.09 11.21 -0.45
C PRO A 15 -9.65 11.08 -0.97
N SER A 16 -8.75 11.91 -0.45
CA SER A 16 -7.33 11.88 -0.81
C SER A 16 -6.67 10.55 -0.47
N THR A 17 -7.01 9.98 0.68
CA THR A 17 -6.50 8.68 1.15
C THR A 17 -7.55 7.99 2.02
N LEU A 18 -7.42 6.66 2.12
CA LEU A 18 -8.07 5.81 3.12
C LEU A 18 -6.99 5.03 3.83
N LEU A 19 -7.02 5.05 5.16
CA LEU A 19 -6.00 4.40 5.99
C LEU A 19 -6.37 2.91 6.19
N PHE A 20 -6.27 2.12 5.12
CA PHE A 20 -6.67 0.70 5.11
C PHE A 20 -6.00 -0.13 6.21
N TYR A 21 -4.75 0.18 6.55
CA TYR A 21 -4.03 -0.52 7.62
C TYR A 21 -4.70 -0.40 8.99
N GLN A 22 -5.53 0.62 9.21
CA GLN A 22 -6.28 0.76 10.48
C GLN A 22 -7.33 -0.35 10.60
N GLU A 23 -7.92 -0.78 9.49
CA GLU A 23 -8.86 -1.89 9.46
C GLU A 23 -8.16 -3.24 9.80
N ALA A 24 -6.85 -3.29 9.67
CA ALA A 24 -6.06 -4.46 10.02
C ALA A 24 -5.72 -4.54 11.52
N ILE A 25 -5.87 -3.43 12.26
CA ILE A 25 -5.53 -3.35 13.68
C ILE A 25 -6.73 -3.77 14.52
N ASP A 26 -6.47 -4.60 15.52
CA ASP A 26 -7.44 -4.97 16.55
C ASP A 26 -7.59 -3.80 17.52
N GLU A 27 -8.74 -3.13 17.49
CA GLU A 27 -9.04 -1.95 18.32
C GLU A 27 -9.07 -2.27 19.83
N GLU A 28 -9.34 -3.50 20.20
CA GLU A 28 -9.31 -3.96 21.60
C GLU A 28 -7.89 -4.24 22.10
N SER A 29 -6.90 -4.25 21.20
CA SER A 29 -5.51 -4.58 21.52
C SER A 29 -4.72 -3.42 22.15
N TYR A 30 -5.25 -2.20 22.13
CA TYR A 30 -4.61 -1.02 22.72
C TYR A 30 -5.62 -0.14 23.48
N THR A 31 -5.11 0.69 24.39
CA THR A 31 -5.95 1.58 25.19
C THR A 31 -5.80 3.03 24.75
N GLY A 32 -6.90 3.74 24.61
CA GLY A 32 -6.95 5.14 24.22
C GLY A 32 -6.89 5.33 22.70
N THR A 33 -6.19 6.37 22.24
CA THR A 33 -6.07 6.68 20.81
C THR A 33 -4.85 5.99 20.19
N LEU A 34 -4.94 5.68 18.91
CA LEU A 34 -3.82 5.12 18.15
C LEU A 34 -2.78 6.19 17.78
N PHE A 35 -3.22 7.43 17.61
CA PHE A 35 -2.38 8.56 17.18
C PHE A 35 -2.52 9.79 18.07
N LYS A 36 -1.42 10.55 18.18
CA LYS A 36 -1.37 11.85 18.83
C LYS A 36 -0.46 12.83 18.09
N ALA A 37 -0.71 14.14 18.29
CA ALA A 37 0.11 15.21 17.74
C ALA A 37 1.43 15.42 18.50
N ARG A 38 1.57 14.87 19.70
CA ARG A 38 2.77 14.93 20.54
C ARG A 38 3.09 13.57 21.13
N PRO A 39 4.39 13.26 21.34
CA PRO A 39 4.79 11.99 21.96
C PRO A 39 4.37 11.93 23.43
N ASP A 40 4.12 10.73 23.90
CA ASP A 40 4.00 10.37 25.30
C ASP A 40 4.51 8.93 25.53
N ALA A 41 4.38 8.41 26.74
CA ALA A 41 4.85 7.05 27.11
C ALA A 41 4.22 5.94 26.26
N ARG A 42 3.04 6.16 25.68
CA ARG A 42 2.35 5.20 24.79
C ARG A 42 2.58 5.49 23.32
N HIS A 43 2.66 6.77 22.92
CA HIS A 43 2.81 7.22 21.54
C HIS A 43 4.28 7.57 21.27
N SER A 44 5.11 6.53 21.13
CA SER A 44 6.57 6.67 20.95
C SER A 44 7.04 6.53 19.50
N ALA A 45 6.22 5.96 18.61
CA ALA A 45 6.55 5.79 17.21
C ALA A 45 6.21 7.06 16.40
N ARG A 46 7.22 7.77 15.90
CA ARG A 46 7.01 8.93 15.03
C ARG A 46 6.72 8.46 13.61
N ILE A 47 5.54 8.79 13.09
CA ILE A 47 5.06 8.38 11.76
C ILE A 47 4.83 9.58 10.82
N GLY A 48 5.00 10.78 11.32
CA GLY A 48 4.85 12.01 10.53
C GLY A 48 5.48 13.21 11.21
N ARG A 49 5.37 14.37 10.56
CA ARG A 49 5.96 15.62 11.09
C ARG A 49 5.43 15.96 12.49
N GLN A 50 4.13 15.79 12.68
CA GLN A 50 3.41 16.07 13.93
C GLN A 50 2.45 14.92 14.27
N THR A 51 2.90 13.68 14.05
CA THR A 51 2.07 12.50 14.31
C THR A 51 2.90 11.41 14.95
N TRP A 52 2.42 10.95 16.09
CA TRP A 52 3.03 9.89 16.88
C TRP A 52 2.01 8.76 17.07
N ALA A 53 2.44 7.54 16.87
CA ALA A 53 1.60 6.36 17.00
C ALA A 53 1.94 5.54 18.25
N ASN A 54 0.93 4.84 18.75
CA ASN A 54 1.10 3.80 19.75
C ASN A 54 1.54 2.49 19.05
N PRO A 55 2.79 2.05 19.18
CA PRO A 55 3.27 0.84 18.52
C PRO A 55 2.82 -0.46 19.23
N LYS A 56 2.15 -0.35 20.40
CA LYS A 56 1.68 -1.51 21.18
C LYS A 56 0.26 -1.86 20.78
N PHE A 57 0.10 -2.46 19.62
CA PHE A 57 -1.15 -3.01 19.12
C PHE A 57 -0.92 -4.44 18.58
N ARG A 58 -1.99 -5.16 18.32
CA ARG A 58 -2.02 -6.42 17.57
C ARG A 58 -2.82 -6.23 16.29
N PHE A 59 -2.46 -6.97 15.26
CA PHE A 59 -3.34 -7.13 14.11
C PHE A 59 -4.52 -8.03 14.48
N ARG A 60 -5.64 -7.86 13.78
CA ARG A 60 -6.82 -8.73 13.95
C ARG A 60 -6.43 -10.19 13.79
N GLN A 61 -7.05 -11.04 14.59
CA GLN A 61 -6.81 -12.48 14.54
C GLN A 61 -7.06 -13.03 13.13
N GLY A 62 -6.18 -13.90 12.65
CA GLY A 62 -6.28 -14.52 11.33
C GLY A 62 -5.92 -13.60 10.15
N LEU A 63 -5.51 -12.34 10.40
CA LEU A 63 -5.17 -11.43 9.31
C LEU A 63 -3.69 -11.47 8.91
N THR A 64 -2.80 -11.78 9.83
CA THR A 64 -1.35 -11.77 9.58
C THR A 64 -0.68 -13.09 9.91
N SER A 65 0.43 -13.37 9.21
CA SER A 65 1.32 -14.51 9.45
C SER A 65 2.77 -14.07 9.40
N LYS A 66 3.66 -14.81 10.07
CA LYS A 66 5.12 -14.63 9.96
C LYS A 66 5.74 -15.45 8.84
N VAL A 67 4.96 -16.31 8.21
CA VAL A 67 5.40 -17.20 7.14
C VAL A 67 4.41 -17.18 5.98
N LEU A 68 4.91 -17.42 4.78
CA LEU A 68 4.11 -17.60 3.58
C LEU A 68 3.27 -18.88 3.71
N THR A 69 1.97 -18.77 3.42
CA THR A 69 1.06 -19.92 3.26
C THR A 69 0.08 -19.62 2.12
N PRO A 70 -0.74 -20.59 1.67
CA PRO A 70 -1.72 -20.33 0.61
C PRO A 70 -2.72 -19.21 0.90
N GLU A 71 -3.01 -18.93 2.17
CA GLU A 71 -3.91 -17.85 2.59
C GLU A 71 -3.17 -16.52 2.78
N TYR A 72 -1.91 -16.56 3.23
CA TYR A 72 -1.09 -15.40 3.59
C TYR A 72 -0.02 -15.18 2.52
N THR A 73 -0.42 -14.56 1.41
CA THR A 73 0.44 -14.38 0.22
C THR A 73 0.90 -12.94 0.00
N MET A 74 0.29 -11.97 0.67
CA MET A 74 0.65 -10.55 0.51
C MET A 74 1.76 -10.18 1.48
N GLN A 75 3.01 -10.19 1.01
CA GLN A 75 4.17 -9.87 1.82
C GLN A 75 4.33 -8.36 2.00
N VAL A 76 4.39 -7.87 3.24
CA VAL A 76 4.51 -6.44 3.56
C VAL A 76 5.84 -6.06 4.21
N SER A 77 6.58 -7.06 4.69
CA SER A 77 7.98 -6.96 5.14
C SER A 77 8.64 -8.34 5.14
N ASP A 78 9.91 -8.43 5.54
CA ASP A 78 10.64 -9.71 5.60
C ASP A 78 9.93 -10.80 6.41
N SER A 79 9.18 -10.41 7.44
CA SER A 79 8.55 -11.34 8.39
C SER A 79 7.08 -11.09 8.63
N LEU A 80 6.41 -10.38 7.73
CA LEU A 80 4.98 -10.08 7.86
C LEU A 80 4.25 -10.30 6.55
N TRP A 81 3.26 -11.17 6.60
CA TRP A 81 2.39 -11.54 5.50
C TRP A 81 0.94 -11.27 5.87
N LEU A 82 0.16 -10.70 4.94
CA LEU A 82 -1.27 -10.50 5.11
C LEU A 82 -2.06 -11.60 4.41
N ASN A 83 -3.22 -11.91 4.99
CA ASN A 83 -4.21 -12.75 4.34
C ASN A 83 -4.71 -12.07 3.06
N ARG A 84 -4.73 -12.82 1.95
CA ARG A 84 -5.16 -12.33 0.64
C ARG A 84 -6.61 -11.82 0.61
N SER A 85 -7.45 -12.29 1.54
CA SER A 85 -8.85 -11.81 1.66
C SER A 85 -8.94 -10.33 2.02
N PHE A 86 -7.91 -9.75 2.62
CA PHE A 86 -7.87 -8.33 2.97
C PHE A 86 -8.02 -7.42 1.73
N LYS A 87 -7.64 -7.90 0.54
CA LYS A 87 -7.86 -7.17 -0.72
C LYS A 87 -9.36 -6.85 -0.94
N GLN A 88 -10.24 -7.78 -0.61
CA GLN A 88 -11.69 -7.56 -0.76
C GLN A 88 -12.21 -6.55 0.26
N GLU A 89 -11.70 -6.59 1.48
CA GLU A 89 -12.12 -5.67 2.56
C GLU A 89 -11.81 -4.22 2.21
N TYR A 90 -10.59 -3.92 1.74
CA TYR A 90 -10.26 -2.54 1.38
C TYR A 90 -11.00 -2.05 0.12
N LEU A 91 -11.25 -2.92 -0.85
CA LEU A 91 -12.05 -2.56 -2.02
C LEU A 91 -13.49 -2.24 -1.62
N GLN A 92 -14.08 -3.04 -0.74
CA GLN A 92 -15.41 -2.77 -0.21
C GLN A 92 -15.45 -1.43 0.54
N LYS A 93 -14.42 -1.14 1.35
CA LYS A 93 -14.31 0.15 2.02
C LYS A 93 -14.26 1.34 1.04
N ILE A 94 -13.62 1.18 -0.11
CA ILE A 94 -13.64 2.23 -1.16
C ILE A 94 -15.07 2.41 -1.70
N VAL A 95 -15.77 1.31 -1.97
CA VAL A 95 -17.14 1.32 -2.49
C VAL A 95 -18.11 1.99 -1.50
N ASP A 96 -17.96 1.71 -0.21
CA ASP A 96 -18.82 2.23 0.85
C ASP A 96 -18.47 3.68 1.24
N THR A 97 -17.37 4.23 0.72
CA THR A 97 -16.96 5.60 1.04
C THR A 97 -17.83 6.63 0.34
N PRO A 98 -18.50 7.54 1.06
CA PRO A 98 -19.33 8.57 0.46
C PRO A 98 -18.50 9.50 -0.44
N LEU A 99 -19.03 9.76 -1.64
CA LEU A 99 -18.42 10.73 -2.53
C LEU A 99 -18.72 12.15 -2.04
N ARG A 100 -17.72 13.02 -2.21
CA ARG A 100 -17.81 14.47 -2.00
C ARG A 100 -18.12 15.18 -3.33
N ASP A 101 -18.16 16.51 -3.30
CA ASP A 101 -18.30 17.31 -4.50
C ASP A 101 -17.21 16.97 -5.53
N LYS A 102 -17.60 16.82 -6.78
CA LYS A 102 -16.71 16.56 -7.92
C LYS A 102 -15.94 17.82 -8.28
N ARG A 103 -14.78 17.99 -7.64
CA ARG A 103 -13.80 19.05 -7.90
C ARG A 103 -12.41 18.48 -7.74
N TYR A 104 -11.42 19.15 -8.28
CA TYR A 104 -10.04 18.74 -8.12
C TYR A 104 -9.68 18.56 -6.65
N ARG A 105 -9.28 17.33 -6.33
CA ARG A 105 -8.71 16.93 -5.05
C ARG A 105 -7.84 15.70 -5.28
N TYR A 106 -6.53 15.87 -5.12
CA TYR A 106 -5.60 14.76 -5.25
C TYR A 106 -6.09 13.55 -4.44
N SER A 107 -6.13 12.39 -5.10
CA SER A 107 -6.67 11.15 -4.51
C SER A 107 -5.82 9.94 -4.92
N CYS A 108 -5.14 9.33 -3.94
CA CYS A 108 -4.53 8.01 -4.10
C CYS A 108 -5.59 6.93 -4.36
N VAL A 109 -6.77 7.07 -3.73
CA VAL A 109 -7.88 6.11 -3.87
C VAL A 109 -8.35 5.99 -5.32
N GLY A 110 -8.33 7.11 -6.07
CA GLY A 110 -8.67 7.11 -7.49
C GLY A 110 -7.74 6.22 -8.32
N PHE A 111 -6.45 6.22 -8.02
CA PHE A 111 -5.47 5.40 -8.72
C PHE A 111 -5.54 3.91 -8.34
N ILE A 112 -5.98 3.59 -7.12
CA ILE A 112 -6.30 2.21 -6.73
C ILE A 112 -7.47 1.68 -7.58
N LEU A 113 -8.50 2.49 -7.83
CA LEU A 113 -9.60 2.10 -8.71
C LEU A 113 -9.17 2.00 -10.19
N LEU A 114 -8.26 2.86 -10.66
CA LEU A 114 -7.69 2.75 -12.01
C LEU A 114 -6.91 1.44 -12.17
N GLN A 115 -6.15 1.01 -11.15
CA GLN A 115 -5.53 -0.31 -11.14
C GLN A 115 -6.58 -1.41 -11.32
N GLN A 116 -7.67 -1.40 -10.55
CA GLN A 116 -8.72 -2.41 -10.67
C GLN A 116 -9.36 -2.41 -12.07
N LEU A 117 -9.48 -1.22 -12.68
CA LEU A 117 -9.98 -1.10 -14.06
C LEU A 117 -9.00 -1.75 -15.06
N VAL A 118 -7.70 -1.53 -14.93
CA VAL A 118 -6.68 -2.16 -15.78
C VAL A 118 -6.73 -3.67 -15.60
N GLU A 119 -6.70 -4.18 -14.37
CA GLU A 119 -6.75 -5.62 -14.07
C GLU A 119 -8.02 -6.27 -14.63
N ALA A 120 -9.19 -5.62 -14.49
CA ALA A 120 -10.45 -6.12 -15.02
C ALA A 120 -10.52 -6.13 -16.56
N ARG A 121 -9.84 -5.20 -17.23
CA ARG A 121 -9.83 -5.09 -18.71
C ARG A 121 -8.82 -6.01 -19.36
N THR A 122 -7.69 -6.24 -18.71
CA THR A 122 -6.59 -7.04 -19.26
C THR A 122 -6.65 -8.50 -18.84
N GLY A 123 -7.34 -8.81 -17.73
CA GLY A 123 -7.33 -10.13 -17.11
C GLY A 123 -6.00 -10.47 -16.45
N MET A 124 -5.08 -9.49 -16.32
CA MET A 124 -3.74 -9.64 -15.74
C MET A 124 -3.63 -8.77 -14.49
N SER A 125 -2.75 -9.14 -13.54
CA SER A 125 -2.37 -8.22 -12.47
C SER A 125 -1.62 -7.02 -13.06
N MET A 126 -1.67 -5.87 -12.38
CA MET A 126 -1.09 -4.65 -12.93
C MET A 126 0.43 -4.77 -13.09
N ASP A 127 1.12 -5.42 -12.17
CA ASP A 127 2.57 -5.66 -12.26
C ASP A 127 2.93 -6.55 -13.48
N GLU A 128 2.18 -7.63 -13.72
CA GLU A 128 2.38 -8.49 -14.89
C GLU A 128 2.06 -7.76 -16.20
N TYR A 129 0.96 -7.01 -16.25
CA TYR A 129 0.57 -6.24 -17.42
C TYR A 129 1.63 -5.19 -17.79
N LEU A 130 2.09 -4.40 -16.82
CA LEU A 130 3.10 -3.37 -17.05
C LEU A 130 4.46 -3.96 -17.43
N ALA A 131 4.87 -5.07 -16.80
CA ALA A 131 6.11 -5.77 -17.19
C ALA A 131 6.05 -6.27 -18.62
N LYS A 132 4.94 -6.89 -19.03
CA LYS A 132 4.77 -7.48 -20.35
C LYS A 132 4.66 -6.41 -21.47
N GLU A 133 3.82 -5.41 -21.26
CA GLU A 133 3.44 -4.48 -22.34
C GLU A 133 4.35 -3.24 -22.41
N PHE A 134 5.08 -2.92 -21.33
CA PHE A 134 5.91 -1.71 -21.26
C PHE A 134 7.36 -2.01 -20.86
N TYR A 135 7.61 -2.55 -19.67
CA TYR A 135 8.97 -2.59 -19.14
C TYR A 135 9.89 -3.51 -19.93
N THR A 136 9.45 -4.74 -20.26
CA THR A 136 10.22 -5.70 -21.06
C THR A 136 10.47 -5.20 -22.49
N PRO A 137 9.46 -4.68 -23.25
CA PRO A 137 9.70 -4.13 -24.58
C PRO A 137 10.63 -2.90 -24.57
N MET A 138 10.65 -2.13 -23.51
CA MET A 138 11.53 -0.96 -23.32
C MET A 138 12.94 -1.36 -22.83
N GLY A 139 13.20 -2.62 -22.51
CA GLY A 139 14.46 -3.09 -21.96
C GLY A 139 14.72 -2.67 -20.51
N LEU A 140 13.68 -2.36 -19.73
CA LEU A 140 13.79 -1.95 -18.34
C LEU A 140 13.88 -3.18 -17.45
N GLU A 141 15.09 -3.49 -16.99
CA GLU A 141 15.37 -4.71 -16.20
C GLU A 141 15.25 -4.49 -14.68
N ARG A 142 15.31 -3.23 -14.26
CA ARG A 142 15.30 -2.83 -12.85
C ARG A 142 14.07 -2.02 -12.44
N THR A 143 13.10 -1.91 -13.35
CA THR A 143 11.82 -1.22 -13.11
C THR A 143 10.70 -2.23 -12.93
N GLY A 144 9.97 -2.13 -11.82
CA GLY A 144 8.84 -3.02 -11.56
C GLY A 144 8.34 -2.94 -10.11
N TYR A 145 7.24 -3.63 -9.90
CA TYR A 145 6.70 -3.87 -8.58
C TYR A 145 7.37 -5.09 -7.93
N LEU A 146 7.34 -5.16 -6.60
CA LEU A 146 7.85 -6.30 -5.83
C LEU A 146 9.30 -6.67 -6.24
N PRO A 147 10.25 -5.74 -6.12
CA PRO A 147 11.58 -5.86 -6.72
C PRO A 147 12.37 -7.08 -6.22
N LEU A 148 12.05 -7.63 -5.05
CA LEU A 148 12.69 -8.86 -4.54
C LEU A 148 12.37 -10.12 -5.37
N ARG A 149 11.46 -10.04 -6.36
CA ARG A 149 11.18 -11.12 -7.31
C ARG A 149 12.21 -11.20 -8.43
N PHE A 150 12.94 -10.11 -8.71
CA PHE A 150 13.87 -10.03 -9.86
C PHE A 150 15.20 -9.34 -9.53
N LEU A 151 15.34 -8.69 -8.37
CA LEU A 151 16.59 -8.09 -7.88
C LEU A 151 17.02 -8.75 -6.57
N LYS A 152 18.34 -8.76 -6.32
CA LYS A 152 18.86 -9.12 -5.01
C LYS A 152 18.59 -7.99 -4.01
N LYS A 153 18.36 -8.36 -2.76
CA LYS A 153 18.04 -7.39 -1.71
C LYS A 153 19.15 -6.35 -1.52
N GLU A 154 20.40 -6.78 -1.59
CA GLU A 154 21.58 -5.91 -1.46
C GLU A 154 21.68 -4.83 -2.54
N ASP A 155 21.06 -5.06 -3.70
CA ASP A 155 21.04 -4.09 -4.81
C ASP A 155 19.93 -3.03 -4.67
N ILE A 156 19.10 -3.13 -3.65
CA ILE A 156 17.98 -2.23 -3.41
C ILE A 156 18.28 -1.33 -2.23
N VAL A 157 18.17 -0.02 -2.43
CA VAL A 157 18.34 0.95 -1.35
C VAL A 157 17.15 0.85 -0.38
N PRO A 158 17.34 0.84 0.96
CA PRO A 158 16.27 0.93 1.91
C PRO A 158 15.40 2.18 1.68
N SER A 159 14.09 2.01 1.60
CA SER A 159 13.16 3.10 1.30
C SER A 159 12.78 3.91 2.54
N SER A 160 12.62 3.25 3.69
CA SER A 160 12.19 3.89 4.94
C SER A 160 12.39 2.96 6.13
N THR A 161 12.36 3.52 7.34
CA THR A 161 12.15 2.76 8.57
C THR A 161 10.70 2.95 9.03
N ASP A 162 9.97 1.85 9.19
CA ASP A 162 8.61 1.85 9.72
C ASP A 162 8.62 1.48 11.20
N PRO A 163 8.49 2.46 12.12
CA PRO A 163 8.53 2.20 13.55
C PRO A 163 7.18 1.72 14.12
N PHE A 164 6.16 1.67 13.30
CA PHE A 164 4.77 1.49 13.76
C PHE A 164 4.18 0.17 13.28
N LEU A 165 3.89 0.01 11.99
CA LEU A 165 3.17 -1.16 11.45
C LEU A 165 4.08 -2.38 11.28
N ARG A 166 5.20 -2.23 10.59
CA ARG A 166 6.10 -3.32 10.20
C ARG A 166 7.31 -3.43 11.14
N LYS A 167 7.60 -2.37 11.90
CA LYS A 167 8.65 -2.27 12.95
C LYS A 167 10.02 -2.71 12.47
N THR A 168 10.36 -2.33 11.24
CA THR A 168 11.61 -2.68 10.59
C THR A 168 12.02 -1.63 9.56
N THR A 169 13.27 -1.68 9.11
CA THR A 169 13.73 -0.95 7.93
C THR A 169 13.27 -1.69 6.68
N LEU A 170 12.64 -0.97 5.77
CA LEU A 170 12.04 -1.51 4.55
C LEU A 170 13.06 -1.47 3.41
N GLN A 171 13.46 -2.63 2.91
CA GLN A 171 14.36 -2.79 1.78
C GLN A 171 13.75 -3.80 0.81
N GLY A 172 13.35 -3.31 -0.37
CA GLY A 172 12.60 -4.11 -1.35
C GLY A 172 11.09 -4.19 -1.07
N PHE A 173 10.60 -3.44 -0.09
CA PHE A 173 9.18 -3.30 0.22
C PHE A 173 8.76 -1.84 0.08
N VAL A 174 7.56 -1.61 -0.48
CA VAL A 174 6.99 -0.28 -0.60
C VAL A 174 6.78 0.34 0.77
N HIS A 175 7.18 1.61 0.94
CA HIS A 175 7.01 2.30 2.23
C HIS A 175 5.58 2.81 2.45
N ASP A 176 4.84 3.16 1.40
CA ASP A 176 3.43 3.54 1.50
C ASP A 176 2.61 2.41 2.13
N GLU A 177 1.95 2.71 3.24
CA GLU A 177 1.23 1.72 4.03
C GLU A 177 0.01 1.19 3.28
N SER A 178 -0.68 2.05 2.52
CA SER A 178 -1.85 1.65 1.74
C SER A 178 -1.47 0.68 0.63
N ALA A 179 -0.37 0.96 -0.10
CA ALA A 179 0.14 0.06 -1.13
C ALA A 179 0.68 -1.26 -0.54
N ALA A 180 1.38 -1.19 0.60
CA ALA A 180 1.87 -2.39 1.30
C ALA A 180 0.72 -3.33 1.70
N PHE A 181 -0.35 -2.78 2.26
CA PHE A 181 -1.53 -3.54 2.66
C PHE A 181 -2.43 -3.98 1.50
N GLN A 182 -2.05 -3.63 0.27
CA GLN A 182 -2.57 -4.17 -0.99
C GLN A 182 -1.64 -5.21 -1.62
N GLY A 183 -0.59 -5.65 -0.90
CA GLY A 183 0.37 -6.64 -1.39
C GLY A 183 1.55 -6.05 -2.15
N GLY A 184 1.77 -4.73 -2.08
CA GLY A 184 2.91 -4.04 -2.70
C GLY A 184 2.73 -3.66 -4.17
N VAL A 185 1.64 -4.09 -4.81
CA VAL A 185 1.23 -3.68 -6.15
C VAL A 185 0.01 -2.79 -6.03
N SER A 186 0.16 -1.49 -6.24
CA SER A 186 -0.95 -0.54 -6.13
C SER A 186 -0.81 0.60 -7.14
N GLY A 187 -1.94 1.08 -7.66
CA GLY A 187 -1.98 2.16 -8.63
C GLY A 187 -1.47 3.51 -8.09
N ASN A 188 -1.39 3.66 -6.76
CA ASN A 188 -0.90 4.89 -6.15
C ASN A 188 0.58 4.85 -5.74
N ALA A 189 1.16 3.66 -5.52
CA ALA A 189 2.55 3.50 -5.07
C ALA A 189 3.04 2.05 -5.26
N GLY A 190 4.34 1.82 -5.08
CA GLY A 190 4.94 0.47 -5.09
C GLY A 190 5.89 0.19 -6.24
N LEU A 191 6.02 1.12 -7.19
CA LEU A 191 6.99 1.00 -8.27
C LEU A 191 8.41 1.28 -7.77
N PHE A 192 9.35 0.43 -8.15
CA PHE A 192 10.80 0.59 -7.97
C PHE A 192 11.46 0.76 -9.32
N SER A 193 12.51 1.57 -9.37
CA SER A 193 13.29 1.81 -10.58
C SER A 193 14.68 2.31 -10.24
N THR A 194 15.50 2.55 -11.25
CA THR A 194 16.78 3.24 -11.14
C THR A 194 16.73 4.60 -11.83
N ALA A 195 17.63 5.51 -11.47
CA ALA A 195 17.72 6.82 -12.11
C ALA A 195 17.98 6.70 -13.62
N GLY A 196 18.76 5.71 -14.04
CA GLY A 196 19.07 5.49 -15.45
C GLY A 196 17.89 4.98 -16.28
N GLU A 197 16.96 4.24 -15.68
CA GLU A 197 15.77 3.73 -16.37
C GLU A 197 14.60 4.71 -16.37
N VAL A 198 14.67 5.76 -15.54
CA VAL A 198 13.63 6.82 -15.49
C VAL A 198 14.00 8.02 -16.36
N ALA A 199 15.28 8.17 -16.71
CA ALA A 199 15.80 9.28 -17.54
C ALA A 199 15.56 9.04 -19.01
#